data_ea736794f75ed7b60cf9916cb1077d88
#
_entry.id   ea736794f75ed7b60cf9916cb1077d88
#
_cell.length_a   1.000
_cell.length_b   1.000
_cell.length_c   1.000
_cell.angle_alpha   90.00
_cell.angle_beta   90.00
_cell.angle_gamma   90.00
#
_symmetry.space_group_name_H-M   'P 1'
#
loop_
_entity.id
_entity.type
_entity.pdbx_description
1 polymer ?
#
loop_
_entity_poly.entity_id
_entity_poly.type
_entity_poly.pdbx_seq_one_letter_code
_entity_poly.pdbx_strand_id
1 'polypeptide(L)'
;ANAFSNRGETLIKLGQIEKAVDSYQRSILLNPDLDYILGELLNAKMRLCLWNNLSKELRDLKAKIKKNEKASNPFPLLSLTDEPDILKKVSENYVKDKYPANTQQLNDLSKSKKSKKSKIKIGYFSPDFRSHPVSTLTAEIYELHDRDQFEIHGFYFGPVTKDEMNRRISLGVDYFHNVQSLSDDDVVKLSRSID
;
A
#
# COMPACT_ATOMS: atom_id res chain seq x y z
N ALA A 1 -20.85 15.88 -2.40
CA ALA A 1 -19.87 15.08 -3.14
C ALA A 1 -19.34 13.92 -2.28
N ASN A 2 -18.69 14.15 -1.13
CA ASN A 2 -18.04 13.13 -0.30
C ASN A 2 -18.98 11.97 0.10
N ALA A 3 -20.23 12.24 0.48
CA ALA A 3 -21.17 11.17 0.83
C ALA A 3 -21.44 10.21 -0.33
N PHE A 4 -21.48 10.71 -1.57
CA PHE A 4 -21.61 9.86 -2.75
C PHE A 4 -20.32 9.10 -3.06
N SER A 5 -19.15 9.70 -2.85
CA SER A 5 -17.87 8.99 -2.96
C SER A 5 -17.80 7.81 -1.99
N ASN A 6 -18.02 8.04 -0.70
CA ASN A 6 -18.01 7.01 0.34
C ASN A 6 -19.06 5.91 0.10
N ARG A 7 -20.24 6.31 -0.42
CA ARG A 7 -21.26 5.34 -0.83
C ARG A 7 -20.75 4.48 -1.99
N GLY A 8 -20.06 5.07 -2.97
CA GLY A 8 -19.46 4.35 -4.09
C GLY A 8 -18.44 3.30 -3.61
N GLU A 9 -17.52 3.70 -2.73
CA GLU A 9 -16.52 2.79 -2.14
C GLU A 9 -17.18 1.61 -1.39
N THR A 10 -18.22 1.91 -0.61
CA THR A 10 -18.98 0.86 0.11
C THR A 10 -19.64 -0.10 -0.88
N LEU A 11 -20.23 0.42 -1.95
CA LEU A 11 -20.89 -0.40 -2.98
C LEU A 11 -19.88 -1.27 -3.74
N ILE A 12 -18.67 -0.79 -4.00
CA ILE A 12 -17.56 -1.60 -4.56
C ILE A 12 -17.26 -2.79 -3.65
N LYS A 13 -17.13 -2.56 -2.33
CA LYS A 13 -16.88 -3.62 -1.35
C LYS A 13 -18.00 -4.64 -1.28
N LEU A 14 -19.23 -4.23 -1.53
CA LEU A 14 -20.41 -5.09 -1.59
C LEU A 14 -20.62 -5.76 -2.96
N GLY A 15 -19.74 -5.54 -3.94
CA GLY A 15 -19.86 -6.08 -5.30
C GLY A 15 -20.96 -5.43 -6.15
N GLN A 16 -21.58 -4.32 -5.69
CA GLN A 16 -22.64 -3.60 -6.40
C GLN A 16 -22.06 -2.51 -7.30
N ILE A 17 -21.32 -2.94 -8.34
CA ILE A 17 -20.44 -2.06 -9.12
C ILE A 17 -21.25 -1.03 -9.94
N GLU A 18 -22.40 -1.40 -10.52
CA GLU A 18 -23.28 -0.50 -11.25
C GLU A 18 -23.72 0.69 -10.40
N LYS A 19 -24.18 0.39 -9.18
CA LYS A 19 -24.59 1.44 -8.22
C LYS A 19 -23.41 2.29 -7.75
N ALA A 20 -22.22 1.71 -7.70
CA ALA A 20 -21.01 2.46 -7.38
C ALA A 20 -20.68 3.48 -8.48
N VAL A 21 -20.77 3.08 -9.76
CA VAL A 21 -20.59 3.98 -10.91
C VAL A 21 -21.55 5.16 -10.82
N ASP A 22 -22.85 4.91 -10.59
CA ASP A 22 -23.84 5.99 -10.42
C ASP A 22 -23.48 6.93 -9.27
N SER A 23 -22.98 6.37 -8.16
CA SER A 23 -22.60 7.15 -7.00
C SER A 23 -21.37 8.03 -7.29
N TYR A 24 -20.34 7.48 -7.92
CA TYR A 24 -19.15 8.23 -8.32
C TYR A 24 -19.46 9.31 -9.33
N GLN A 25 -20.32 9.05 -10.32
CA GLN A 25 -20.77 10.05 -11.30
C GLN A 25 -21.50 11.22 -10.60
N ARG A 26 -22.42 10.93 -9.67
CA ARG A 26 -23.08 11.96 -8.87
C ARG A 26 -22.10 12.77 -8.02
N SER A 27 -21.08 12.10 -7.47
CA SER A 27 -20.02 12.76 -6.70
C SER A 27 -19.27 13.78 -7.56
N ILE A 28 -18.85 13.40 -8.78
CA ILE A 28 -18.12 14.26 -9.73
C ILE A 28 -19.02 15.41 -10.22
N LEU A 29 -20.30 15.15 -10.47
CA LEU A 29 -21.24 16.23 -10.84
C LEU A 29 -21.37 17.31 -9.76
N LEU A 30 -21.29 16.92 -8.47
CA LEU A 30 -21.36 17.84 -7.33
C LEU A 30 -20.02 18.52 -7.03
N ASN A 31 -18.91 17.87 -7.32
CA ASN A 31 -17.57 18.41 -7.18
C ASN A 31 -16.62 17.73 -8.19
N PRO A 32 -16.37 18.37 -9.34
CA PRO A 32 -15.49 17.82 -10.39
C PRO A 32 -14.02 17.64 -9.96
N ASP A 33 -13.59 18.41 -8.94
CA ASP A 33 -12.21 18.42 -8.43
C ASP A 33 -12.05 17.61 -7.15
N LEU A 34 -13.00 16.70 -6.87
CA LEU A 34 -12.90 15.82 -5.70
C LEU A 34 -11.70 14.86 -5.87
N ASP A 35 -10.83 14.85 -4.86
CA ASP A 35 -9.61 14.05 -4.84
C ASP A 35 -9.90 12.56 -5.08
N TYR A 36 -9.07 11.93 -5.92
CA TYR A 36 -9.01 10.49 -6.22
C TYR A 36 -10.22 9.87 -6.93
N ILE A 37 -11.35 10.56 -7.02
CA ILE A 37 -12.63 9.98 -7.46
C ILE A 37 -12.63 9.56 -8.94
N LEU A 38 -11.89 10.28 -9.81
CA LEU A 38 -11.89 10.00 -11.24
C LEU A 38 -11.29 8.63 -11.56
N GLY A 39 -10.18 8.28 -10.92
CA GLY A 39 -9.57 6.95 -11.06
C GLY A 39 -10.48 5.83 -10.57
N GLU A 40 -11.17 6.02 -9.45
CA GLU A 40 -12.14 5.05 -8.91
C GLU A 40 -13.31 4.84 -9.88
N LEU A 41 -13.87 5.93 -10.44
CA LEU A 41 -14.94 5.82 -11.44
C LEU A 41 -14.50 5.02 -12.66
N LEU A 42 -13.31 5.35 -13.22
CA LEU A 42 -12.84 4.67 -14.43
C LEU A 42 -12.51 3.19 -14.17
N ASN A 43 -11.94 2.85 -13.01
CA ASN A 43 -11.73 1.48 -12.60
C ASN A 43 -13.07 0.72 -12.49
N ALA A 44 -14.09 1.32 -11.87
CA ALA A 44 -15.41 0.72 -11.77
C ALA A 44 -16.07 0.51 -13.15
N LYS A 45 -15.94 1.48 -14.06
CA LYS A 45 -16.40 1.33 -15.47
C LYS A 45 -15.69 0.18 -16.19
N MET A 46 -14.37 0.05 -16.02
CA MET A 46 -13.60 -1.06 -16.60
C MET A 46 -14.12 -2.42 -16.14
N ARG A 47 -14.43 -2.57 -14.85
CA ARG A 47 -14.99 -3.81 -14.30
C ARG A 47 -16.37 -4.18 -14.86
N LEU A 48 -17.11 -3.21 -15.38
CA LEU A 48 -18.40 -3.40 -16.05
C LEU A 48 -18.29 -3.46 -17.56
N CYS A 49 -17.08 -3.42 -18.12
CA CYS A 49 -16.86 -3.32 -19.58
C CYS A 49 -17.55 -2.10 -20.22
N LEU A 50 -17.68 -1.01 -19.49
CA LEU A 50 -18.25 0.26 -19.99
C LEU A 50 -17.14 1.11 -20.64
N TRP A 51 -16.85 0.86 -21.90
CA TRP A 51 -15.73 1.46 -22.62
C TRP A 51 -16.09 2.69 -23.45
N ASN A 52 -17.35 3.12 -23.41
CA ASN A 52 -17.76 4.35 -24.09
C ASN A 52 -16.94 5.55 -23.59
N ASN A 53 -16.31 6.27 -24.52
CA ASN A 53 -15.45 7.43 -24.23
C ASN A 53 -14.19 7.14 -23.36
N LEU A 54 -13.88 5.88 -23.06
CA LEU A 54 -12.77 5.51 -22.17
C LEU A 54 -11.44 6.13 -22.62
N SER A 55 -11.13 6.12 -23.92
CA SER A 55 -9.88 6.70 -24.43
C SER A 55 -9.75 8.20 -24.15
N LYS A 56 -10.86 8.95 -24.18
CA LYS A 56 -10.87 10.37 -23.81
C LYS A 56 -10.70 10.53 -22.29
N GLU A 57 -11.49 9.80 -21.52
CA GLU A 57 -11.46 9.84 -20.04
C GLU A 57 -10.07 9.47 -19.49
N LEU A 58 -9.40 8.49 -20.11
CA LEU A 58 -8.01 8.12 -19.75
C LEU A 58 -7.00 9.22 -20.08
N ARG A 59 -7.14 9.88 -21.24
CA ARG A 59 -6.28 11.03 -21.56
C ARG A 59 -6.46 12.16 -20.55
N ASP A 60 -7.70 12.46 -20.17
CA ASP A 60 -8.00 13.51 -19.19
C ASP A 60 -7.45 13.15 -17.80
N LEU A 61 -7.62 11.89 -17.37
CA LEU A 61 -7.03 11.37 -16.12
C LEU A 61 -5.50 11.52 -16.11
N LYS A 62 -4.82 11.06 -17.18
CA LYS A 62 -3.36 11.14 -17.31
C LYS A 62 -2.87 12.60 -17.31
N ALA A 63 -3.59 13.51 -17.96
CA ALA A 63 -3.28 14.94 -17.97
C ALA A 63 -3.35 15.55 -16.55
N LYS A 64 -4.37 15.19 -15.77
CA LYS A 64 -4.51 15.60 -14.37
C LYS A 64 -3.36 15.07 -13.51
N ILE A 65 -3.01 13.79 -13.63
CA ILE A 65 -1.88 13.17 -12.90
C ILE A 65 -0.56 13.89 -13.22
N LYS A 66 -0.29 14.20 -14.50
CA LYS A 66 0.92 14.94 -14.92
C LYS A 66 0.99 16.34 -14.30
N LYS A 67 -0.15 16.98 -14.04
CA LYS A 67 -0.24 18.28 -13.36
C LYS A 67 -0.14 18.18 -11.82
N ASN A 68 0.16 17.03 -11.27
CA ASN A 68 0.18 16.73 -9.82
C ASN A 68 -1.19 16.84 -9.16
N GLU A 69 -2.28 16.74 -9.92
CA GLU A 69 -3.63 16.67 -9.35
C GLU A 69 -3.86 15.27 -8.74
N LYS A 70 -4.65 15.20 -7.67
CA LYS A 70 -5.01 13.97 -6.97
C LYS A 70 -6.15 13.23 -7.69
N ALA A 71 -5.91 12.88 -8.94
CA ALA A 71 -6.96 12.38 -9.82
C ALA A 71 -7.25 10.87 -9.67
N SER A 72 -6.30 10.09 -9.14
CA SER A 72 -6.46 8.65 -8.90
C SER A 72 -5.59 8.16 -7.74
N ASN A 73 -6.08 7.14 -7.04
CA ASN A 73 -5.23 6.27 -6.24
C ASN A 73 -4.31 5.44 -7.15
N PRO A 74 -3.12 5.02 -6.68
CA PRO A 74 -2.19 4.21 -7.49
C PRO A 74 -2.78 2.88 -7.93
N PHE A 75 -3.43 2.14 -7.04
CA PHE A 75 -3.88 0.77 -7.30
C PHE A 75 -4.95 0.67 -8.41
N PRO A 76 -6.03 1.47 -8.41
CA PRO A 76 -7.00 1.48 -9.52
C PRO A 76 -6.36 1.77 -10.88
N LEU A 77 -5.31 2.58 -10.92
CA LEU A 77 -4.65 2.98 -12.16
C LEU A 77 -3.91 1.83 -12.83
N LEU A 78 -3.50 0.79 -12.10
CA LEU A 78 -2.83 -0.39 -12.67
C LEU A 78 -3.68 -1.12 -13.72
N SER A 79 -5.01 -1.05 -13.62
CA SER A 79 -5.92 -1.64 -14.61
C SER A 79 -6.26 -0.69 -15.78
N LEU A 80 -5.82 0.57 -15.71
CA LEU A 80 -6.19 1.62 -16.65
C LEU A 80 -5.07 2.01 -17.63
N THR A 81 -3.81 1.75 -17.25
CA THR A 81 -2.65 2.08 -18.09
C THR A 81 -1.45 1.22 -17.73
N ASP A 82 -0.59 0.98 -18.71
CA ASP A 82 0.71 0.30 -18.58
C ASP A 82 1.90 1.28 -18.71
N GLU A 83 1.64 2.60 -18.71
CA GLU A 83 2.69 3.63 -18.82
C GLU A 83 3.44 3.78 -17.46
N PRO A 84 4.72 3.33 -17.35
CA PRO A 84 5.45 3.34 -16.08
C PRO A 84 5.59 4.75 -15.48
N ASP A 85 5.78 5.76 -16.32
CA ASP A 85 5.93 7.15 -15.87
C ASP A 85 4.65 7.69 -15.23
N ILE A 86 3.48 7.33 -15.75
CA ILE A 86 2.19 7.71 -15.17
C ILE A 86 1.95 6.97 -13.86
N LEU A 87 2.26 5.66 -13.80
CA LEU A 87 2.15 4.85 -12.58
C LEU A 87 3.09 5.36 -11.48
N LYS A 88 4.32 5.70 -11.82
CA LYS A 88 5.25 6.35 -10.90
C LYS A 88 4.70 7.69 -10.41
N LYS A 89 4.25 8.53 -11.33
CA LYS A 89 3.78 9.88 -11.01
C LYS A 89 2.57 9.87 -10.08
N VAL A 90 1.58 9.00 -10.31
CA VAL A 90 0.41 8.89 -9.42
C VAL A 90 0.83 8.42 -8.03
N SER A 91 1.79 7.49 -7.94
CA SER A 91 2.31 7.00 -6.65
C SER A 91 3.04 8.11 -5.88
N GLU A 92 3.87 8.90 -6.56
CA GLU A 92 4.54 10.08 -5.96
C GLU A 92 3.53 11.11 -5.45
N ASN A 93 2.50 11.43 -6.26
CA ASN A 93 1.43 12.36 -5.87
C ASN A 93 0.68 11.85 -4.63
N TYR A 94 0.35 10.57 -4.60
CA TYR A 94 -0.37 9.93 -3.50
C TYR A 94 0.46 9.91 -2.21
N VAL A 95 1.72 9.47 -2.30
CA VAL A 95 2.61 9.42 -1.13
C VAL A 95 2.84 10.81 -0.56
N LYS A 96 3.05 11.82 -1.42
CA LYS A 96 3.22 13.21 -0.98
C LYS A 96 2.00 13.75 -0.23
N ASP A 97 0.78 13.31 -0.61
CA ASP A 97 -0.46 13.73 0.03
C ASP A 97 -0.73 12.97 1.33
N LYS A 98 -0.63 11.64 1.30
CA LYS A 98 -1.03 10.78 2.41
C LYS A 98 0.07 10.53 3.43
N TYR A 99 1.32 10.55 2.99
CA TYR A 99 2.49 10.21 3.79
C TYR A 99 3.59 11.27 3.59
N PRO A 100 3.34 12.53 3.98
CA PRO A 100 4.35 13.60 3.86
C PRO A 100 5.60 13.21 4.65
N ALA A 101 6.77 13.33 4.03
CA ALA A 101 8.04 12.97 4.64
C ALA A 101 8.27 13.78 5.92
N ASN A 102 8.49 13.09 7.03
CA ASN A 102 8.96 13.72 8.27
C ASN A 102 10.47 13.94 8.17
N THR A 103 10.88 15.14 7.80
CA THR A 103 12.30 15.50 7.58
C THR A 103 13.16 15.36 8.83
N GLN A 104 12.60 15.45 10.04
CA GLN A 104 13.34 15.23 11.28
C GLN A 104 13.80 13.78 11.42
N GLN A 105 13.00 12.82 10.98
CA GLN A 105 13.35 11.39 11.03
C GLN A 105 14.44 11.00 10.02
N LEU A 106 14.55 11.70 8.89
CA LEU A 106 15.56 11.41 7.87
C LEU A 106 16.98 11.84 8.30
N ASN A 107 17.09 12.89 9.11
CA ASN A 107 18.39 13.40 9.57
C ASN A 107 19.06 12.48 10.61
N ASP A 108 18.32 11.63 11.29
CA ASP A 108 18.87 10.67 12.25
C ASP A 108 19.43 9.41 11.58
N LEU A 109 19.10 9.16 10.31
CA LEU A 109 19.59 8.00 9.55
C LEU A 109 21.09 8.05 9.23
N SER A 110 21.70 9.23 9.25
CA SER A 110 23.11 9.41 8.87
C SER A 110 24.13 9.06 9.97
N LYS A 111 23.69 8.71 11.17
CA LYS A 111 24.54 8.58 12.37
C LYS A 111 24.90 7.17 12.79
N SER A 112 24.30 6.14 12.16
CA SER A 112 24.64 4.75 12.51
C SER A 112 26.03 4.40 11.96
N LYS A 113 27.03 4.40 12.82
CA LYS A 113 28.38 3.86 12.54
C LYS A 113 28.29 2.35 12.60
N LYS A 114 28.05 1.68 11.47
CA LYS A 114 28.08 0.21 11.41
C LYS A 114 29.45 -0.31 11.83
N SER A 115 29.48 -1.12 12.88
CA SER A 115 30.65 -1.92 13.23
C SER A 115 30.91 -2.92 12.11
N LYS A 116 32.14 -3.04 11.62
CA LYS A 116 32.55 -3.99 10.56
C LYS A 116 32.31 -5.48 10.91
N LYS A 117 31.90 -5.80 12.14
CA LYS A 117 31.73 -7.18 12.65
C LYS A 117 30.27 -7.53 13.04
N SER A 118 29.31 -6.64 12.86
CA SER A 118 27.91 -6.93 13.18
C SER A 118 27.20 -7.60 12.00
N LYS A 119 26.32 -8.58 12.30
CA LYS A 119 25.41 -9.17 11.32
C LYS A 119 24.56 -8.06 10.66
N ILE A 120 24.20 -8.29 9.39
CA ILE A 120 23.24 -7.43 8.70
C ILE A 120 21.85 -7.75 9.24
N LYS A 121 21.16 -6.76 9.78
CA LYS A 121 19.80 -6.91 10.28
C LYS A 121 18.81 -6.72 9.14
N ILE A 122 17.91 -7.68 8.94
CA ILE A 122 16.88 -7.67 7.90
C ILE A 122 15.51 -7.65 8.57
N GLY A 123 14.71 -6.62 8.29
CA GLY A 123 13.33 -6.51 8.76
C GLY A 123 12.33 -6.89 7.66
N TYR A 124 11.50 -7.90 7.92
CA TYR A 124 10.37 -8.27 7.08
C TYR A 124 9.08 -7.75 7.69
N PHE A 125 8.36 -6.90 6.96
CA PHE A 125 7.10 -6.30 7.40
C PHE A 125 5.94 -6.91 6.63
N SER A 126 5.00 -7.56 7.32
CA SER A 126 3.85 -8.18 6.65
C SER A 126 2.61 -8.30 7.54
N PRO A 127 1.39 -8.08 6.97
CA PRO A 127 0.14 -8.46 7.61
C PRO A 127 -0.18 -9.94 7.42
N ASP A 128 0.62 -10.67 6.65
CA ASP A 128 0.31 -12.02 6.17
C ASP A 128 1.16 -13.12 6.80
N PHE A 129 1.86 -12.86 7.92
CA PHE A 129 2.54 -13.91 8.70
C PHE A 129 1.50 -14.81 9.41
N ARG A 130 0.68 -15.47 8.63
CA ARG A 130 -0.44 -16.32 9.02
C ARG A 130 -0.75 -17.30 7.87
N SER A 131 -1.80 -18.13 8.00
CA SER A 131 -2.27 -18.96 6.90
C SER A 131 -2.76 -18.08 5.74
N HIS A 132 -1.85 -17.81 4.81
CA HIS A 132 -2.03 -16.93 3.65
C HIS A 132 -1.10 -17.38 2.50
N PRO A 133 -1.50 -17.25 1.22
CA PRO A 133 -0.66 -17.63 0.08
C PRO A 133 0.74 -17.02 0.11
N VAL A 134 0.88 -15.75 0.49
CA VAL A 134 2.20 -15.10 0.61
C VAL A 134 3.10 -15.84 1.59
N SER A 135 2.60 -16.17 2.77
CA SER A 135 3.39 -16.90 3.77
C SER A 135 3.75 -18.31 3.33
N THR A 136 2.85 -18.98 2.62
CA THR A 136 3.15 -20.31 2.04
C THR A 136 4.32 -20.26 1.07
N LEU A 137 4.42 -19.20 0.28
CA LEU A 137 5.51 -19.00 -0.70
C LEU A 137 6.81 -18.51 -0.07
N THR A 138 6.75 -17.80 1.07
CA THR A 138 7.92 -17.08 1.61
C THR A 138 8.46 -17.64 2.92
N ALA A 139 7.78 -18.60 3.57
CA ALA A 139 8.20 -19.11 4.88
C ALA A 139 9.66 -19.61 4.89
N GLU A 140 10.05 -20.37 3.86
CA GLU A 140 11.41 -20.88 3.73
C GLU A 140 12.46 -19.78 3.55
N ILE A 141 12.10 -18.65 2.98
CA ILE A 141 13.03 -17.50 2.85
C ILE A 141 13.48 -17.05 4.25
N TYR A 142 12.54 -16.98 5.19
CA TYR A 142 12.85 -16.56 6.56
C TYR A 142 13.69 -17.60 7.31
N GLU A 143 13.47 -18.90 7.02
CA GLU A 143 14.16 -20.01 7.66
C GLU A 143 15.60 -20.21 7.14
N LEU A 144 15.82 -20.00 5.84
CA LEU A 144 17.06 -20.36 5.15
C LEU A 144 18.12 -19.25 5.09
N HIS A 145 17.89 -18.10 5.70
CA HIS A 145 18.93 -17.07 5.79
C HIS A 145 20.17 -17.60 6.53
N ASP A 146 21.34 -17.25 6.01
CA ASP A 146 22.62 -17.48 6.67
C ASP A 146 22.72 -16.68 7.97
N ARG A 147 22.50 -17.35 9.11
CA ARG A 147 22.48 -16.74 10.42
C ARG A 147 23.87 -16.29 10.92
N ASP A 148 24.93 -16.65 10.24
CA ASP A 148 26.26 -16.11 10.54
C ASP A 148 26.42 -14.69 9.99
N GLN A 149 25.73 -14.38 8.90
CA GLN A 149 25.77 -13.08 8.25
C GLN A 149 24.57 -12.17 8.57
N PHE A 150 23.37 -12.76 8.80
CA PHE A 150 22.12 -12.05 8.93
C PHE A 150 21.44 -12.30 10.27
N GLU A 151 20.77 -11.27 10.77
CA GLU A 151 19.83 -11.30 11.89
C GLU A 151 18.45 -10.91 11.37
N ILE A 152 17.45 -11.78 11.52
CA ILE A 152 16.16 -11.66 10.87
C ILE A 152 15.08 -11.23 11.86
N HIS A 153 14.41 -10.11 11.55
CA HIS A 153 13.31 -9.56 12.30
C HIS A 153 12.01 -9.62 11.49
N GLY A 154 10.98 -10.26 12.04
CA GLY A 154 9.63 -10.25 11.47
C GLY A 154 8.75 -9.24 12.19
N PHE A 155 8.19 -8.26 11.46
CA PHE A 155 7.24 -7.26 11.98
C PHE A 155 5.85 -7.60 11.47
N TYR A 156 5.00 -8.12 12.35
CA TYR A 156 3.65 -8.57 12.03
C TYR A 156 2.60 -7.52 12.44
N PHE A 157 1.84 -7.05 11.46
CA PHE A 157 0.74 -6.10 11.67
C PHE A 157 -0.63 -6.59 11.16
N GLY A 158 -0.74 -7.90 10.91
CA GLY A 158 -2.00 -8.53 10.51
C GLY A 158 -2.93 -8.82 11.70
N PRO A 159 -4.09 -9.44 11.43
CA PRO A 159 -5.06 -9.79 12.48
C PRO A 159 -4.45 -10.77 13.47
N VAL A 160 -4.88 -10.67 14.74
CA VAL A 160 -4.42 -11.61 15.77
C VAL A 160 -4.81 -13.03 15.39
N THR A 161 -3.80 -13.87 15.17
CA THR A 161 -3.95 -15.30 14.86
C THR A 161 -2.84 -16.10 15.54
N LYS A 162 -3.11 -17.39 15.74
CA LYS A 162 -2.14 -18.37 16.26
C LYS A 162 -2.18 -19.63 15.41
N ASP A 163 -2.43 -19.48 14.10
CA ASP A 163 -2.42 -20.60 13.19
C ASP A 163 -1.00 -21.20 13.01
N GLU A 164 -0.94 -22.37 12.38
CA GLU A 164 0.30 -23.13 12.22
C GLU A 164 1.36 -22.32 11.41
N MET A 165 0.94 -21.59 10.38
CA MET A 165 1.85 -20.78 9.58
C MET A 165 2.41 -19.59 10.38
N ASN A 166 1.58 -18.92 11.20
CA ASN A 166 2.05 -17.86 12.09
C ASN A 166 3.11 -18.40 13.06
N ARG A 167 2.85 -19.60 13.64
CA ARG A 167 3.83 -20.26 14.50
C ARG A 167 5.11 -20.61 13.75
N ARG A 168 5.00 -21.17 12.55
CA ARG A 168 6.16 -21.53 11.72
C ARG A 168 7.05 -20.32 11.46
N ILE A 169 6.47 -19.21 10.99
CA ILE A 169 7.23 -17.99 10.68
C ILE A 169 7.82 -17.38 11.94
N SER A 170 7.07 -17.34 13.06
CA SER A 170 7.58 -16.81 14.31
C SER A 170 8.78 -17.57 14.87
N LEU A 171 8.89 -18.86 14.57
CA LEU A 171 10.06 -19.69 14.91
C LEU A 171 11.17 -19.62 13.84
N GLY A 172 10.83 -19.24 12.63
CA GLY A 172 11.75 -19.12 11.49
C GLY A 172 12.53 -17.81 11.44
N VAL A 173 12.21 -16.83 12.27
CA VAL A 173 12.94 -15.56 12.42
C VAL A 173 13.68 -15.51 13.76
N ASP A 174 14.72 -14.67 13.87
CA ASP A 174 15.42 -14.50 15.15
C ASP A 174 14.58 -13.71 16.16
N TYR A 175 13.83 -12.70 15.68
CA TYR A 175 12.95 -11.87 16.48
C TYR A 175 11.61 -11.65 15.80
N PHE A 176 10.53 -11.99 16.48
CA PHE A 176 9.17 -11.77 15.98
C PHE A 176 8.47 -10.65 16.77
N HIS A 177 8.17 -9.55 16.09
CA HIS A 177 7.54 -8.37 16.66
C HIS A 177 6.07 -8.29 16.22
N ASN A 178 5.14 -8.41 17.16
CA ASN A 178 3.73 -8.10 16.88
C ASN A 178 3.55 -6.58 17.05
N VAL A 179 3.36 -5.88 15.93
CA VAL A 179 3.25 -4.42 15.90
C VAL A 179 1.85 -3.95 15.51
N GLN A 180 0.86 -4.83 15.49
CA GLN A 180 -0.52 -4.54 15.08
C GLN A 180 -1.15 -3.35 15.83
N SER A 181 -0.84 -3.17 17.12
CA SER A 181 -1.40 -2.10 17.95
C SER A 181 -0.55 -0.83 17.98
N LEU A 182 0.59 -0.82 17.30
CA LEU A 182 1.50 0.32 17.28
C LEU A 182 1.10 1.28 16.15
N SER A 183 1.39 2.56 16.35
CA SER A 183 1.34 3.55 15.26
C SER A 183 2.52 3.35 14.29
N ASP A 184 2.40 3.86 13.06
CA ASP A 184 3.49 3.80 12.07
C ASP A 184 4.77 4.45 12.62
N ASP A 185 4.66 5.57 13.34
CA ASP A 185 5.79 6.25 13.98
C ASP A 185 6.48 5.37 15.04
N ASP A 186 5.71 4.60 15.82
CA ASP A 186 6.27 3.72 16.83
C ASP A 186 6.93 2.48 16.20
N VAL A 187 6.36 1.96 15.11
CA VAL A 187 7.00 0.89 14.32
C VAL A 187 8.32 1.37 13.73
N VAL A 188 8.36 2.59 13.21
CA VAL A 188 9.59 3.21 12.69
C VAL A 188 10.63 3.36 13.81
N LYS A 189 10.24 3.86 14.98
CA LYS A 189 11.15 3.98 16.15
C LYS A 189 11.67 2.61 16.57
N LEU A 190 10.78 1.62 16.68
CA LEU A 190 11.17 0.25 17.04
C LEU A 190 12.16 -0.33 16.04
N SER A 191 11.86 -0.28 14.74
CA SER A 191 12.74 -0.83 13.71
C SER A 191 14.12 -0.17 13.71
N ARG A 192 14.19 1.14 13.97
CA ARG A 192 15.45 1.88 14.06
C ARG A 192 16.22 1.66 15.36
N SER A 193 15.54 1.33 16.46
CA SER A 193 16.22 1.01 17.73
C SER A 193 16.97 -0.33 17.67
N ILE A 194 16.65 -1.14 16.65
CA ILE A 194 17.26 -2.45 16.41
C ILE A 194 18.56 -2.29 15.60
N ASP A 195 18.73 -1.22 14.86
CA ASP A 195 19.86 -0.98 13.90
C ASP A 195 21.22 -0.70 14.60
#